data_1f1129a375efbe5b3fca3c92f5b46354
#
_entry.id   1f1129a375efbe5b3fca3c92f5b46354
#
_cell.length_a   1.000
_cell.length_b   1.000
_cell.length_c   1.000
_cell.angle_alpha   90.00
_cell.angle_beta   90.00
_cell.angle_gamma   90.00
#
_symmetry.space_group_name_H-M   'P 1'
#
loop_
_entity.id
_entity.type
_entity.pdbx_description
1 polymer ?
#
loop_
_entity_poly.entity_id
_entity_poly.type
_entity_poly.pdbx_seq_one_letter_code
_entity_poly.pdbx_strand_id
1 'polypeptide(L)' 'MIAHPKLTMLAEAEGISIEQLLRLASSDSVVTGICIARGCNGTARVEPDCRNGYCELCKRHTILSPLVLAGII' A
#
# COMPACT_ATOMS: atom_id res chain seq x y z
N MET A 1 12.41 9.86 -7.86
CA MET A 1 11.03 9.65 -7.38
C MET A 1 11.00 9.71 -5.87
N ILE A 2 10.06 10.46 -5.32
CA ILE A 2 9.92 10.57 -3.86
C ILE A 2 8.87 9.53 -3.43
N ALA A 3 9.28 8.58 -2.60
CA ALA A 3 8.36 7.57 -2.11
C ALA A 3 7.44 8.14 -1.04
N HIS A 4 6.17 7.76 -1.09
CA HIS A 4 5.22 8.14 -0.05
C HIS A 4 5.67 7.51 1.28
N PRO A 5 5.59 8.26 2.41
CA PRO A 5 5.99 7.70 3.71
C PRO A 5 5.31 6.38 4.06
N LYS A 6 4.06 6.22 3.70
CA LYS A 6 3.34 4.97 3.95
C LYS A 6 3.90 3.81 3.14
N LEU A 7 4.45 4.08 1.95
CA LEU A 7 5.08 3.05 1.13
C LEU A 7 6.32 2.50 1.84
N THR A 8 7.13 3.38 2.44
CA THR A 8 8.29 2.96 3.23
C THR A 8 7.86 2.11 4.42
N MET A 9 6.82 2.53 5.13
CA MET A 9 6.31 1.78 6.28
C MET A 9 5.83 0.41 5.87
N LEU A 10 5.14 0.31 4.74
CA LEU A 10 4.64 -0.97 4.24
C LEU A 10 5.79 -1.91 3.87
N ALA A 11 6.80 -1.40 3.19
CA ALA A 11 7.97 -2.19 2.83
C ALA A 11 8.69 -2.72 4.07
N GLU A 12 8.85 -1.88 5.09
CA GLU A 12 9.47 -2.30 6.34
C GLU A 12 8.65 -3.37 7.05
N ALA A 13 7.33 -3.23 7.04
CA ALA A 13 6.45 -4.20 7.67
C ALA A 13 6.52 -5.56 6.96
N GLU A 14 6.72 -5.56 5.65
CA GLU A 14 6.87 -6.78 4.87
C GLU A 14 8.30 -7.33 4.90
N GLY A 15 9.26 -6.55 5.42
CA GLY A 15 10.64 -6.98 5.49
C GLY A 15 11.36 -7.01 4.15
N ILE A 16 10.94 -6.18 3.20
CA ILE A 16 11.52 -6.12 1.85
C ILE A 16 11.78 -4.66 1.46
N SER A 17 12.51 -4.46 0.34
CA SER A 17 12.74 -3.13 -0.18
C SER A 17 11.50 -2.60 -0.89
N ILE A 18 11.41 -1.28 -1.06
CA ILE A 18 10.32 -0.66 -1.81
C ILE A 18 10.31 -1.18 -3.25
N GLU A 19 11.49 -1.31 -3.87
CA GLU A 19 11.61 -1.82 -5.23
C GLU A 19 11.03 -3.23 -5.34
N GLN A 20 11.36 -4.09 -4.38
CA GLN A 20 10.85 -5.46 -4.36
C GLN A 20 9.34 -5.48 -4.13
N LEU A 21 8.84 -4.61 -3.26
CA LEU A 21 7.42 -4.48 -2.99
C LEU A 21 6.65 -4.11 -4.26
N LEU A 22 7.16 -3.15 -5.03
CA LEU A 22 6.53 -2.71 -6.27
C LEU A 22 6.58 -3.81 -7.34
N ARG A 23 7.67 -4.56 -7.39
CA ARG A 23 7.82 -5.66 -8.33
C ARG A 23 6.79 -6.76 -8.05
N LEU A 24 6.60 -7.11 -6.78
CA LEU A 24 5.60 -8.10 -6.39
C LEU A 24 4.19 -7.59 -6.70
N ALA A 25 3.93 -6.31 -6.45
CA ALA A 25 2.62 -5.73 -6.73
C ALA A 25 2.29 -5.74 -8.22
N SER A 26 3.30 -5.63 -9.08
CA SER A 26 3.09 -5.69 -10.52
C SER A 26 2.77 -7.09 -11.02
N SER A 27 3.17 -8.11 -10.29
CA SER A 27 3.01 -9.51 -10.70
C SER A 27 1.80 -10.18 -10.10
N ASP A 28 1.38 -9.76 -8.92
CA ASP A 28 0.30 -10.41 -8.18
C ASP A 28 -1.06 -9.78 -8.50
N SER A 29 -2.10 -10.60 -8.45
CA SER A 29 -3.47 -10.12 -8.63
C SER A 29 -4.03 -9.49 -7.36
N VAL A 30 -3.44 -9.78 -6.21
CA VAL A 30 -3.82 -9.21 -4.91
C VAL A 30 -2.53 -8.83 -4.18
N VAL A 31 -2.51 -7.64 -3.60
CA VAL A 31 -1.31 -7.13 -2.91
C VAL A 31 -1.72 -6.56 -1.55
N THR A 32 -0.75 -6.35 -0.68
CA THR A 32 -1.00 -5.71 0.61
C THR A 32 -0.96 -4.19 0.42
N GLY A 33 -2.09 -3.54 0.70
CA GLY A 33 -2.16 -2.07 0.72
C GLY A 33 -2.07 -1.55 2.14
N ILE A 34 -1.92 -0.24 2.28
CA ILE A 34 -1.79 0.41 3.58
C ILE A 34 -2.69 1.64 3.65
N CYS A 35 -3.25 1.87 4.84
CA CYS A 35 -4.09 3.04 5.09
C CYS A 35 -3.25 4.31 5.09
N ILE A 36 -3.70 5.33 4.36
CA ILE A 36 -3.01 6.61 4.28
C ILE A 36 -3.50 7.63 5.29
N ALA A 37 -4.47 7.28 6.11
CA ALA A 37 -4.94 8.19 7.15
C ALA A 37 -3.82 8.43 8.16
N ARG A 38 -3.67 9.69 8.57
CA ARG A 38 -2.62 10.04 9.53
C ARG A 38 -2.85 9.31 10.85
N GLY A 39 -1.79 8.66 11.35
CA GLY A 39 -1.87 7.91 12.60
C GLY A 39 -2.46 6.53 12.48
N CYS A 40 -2.93 6.15 11.30
CA CYS A 40 -3.46 4.81 11.06
C CYS A 40 -2.49 4.03 10.18
N ASN A 41 -2.10 2.85 10.61
CA ASN A 41 -1.19 1.98 9.85
C ASN A 41 -1.86 0.66 9.50
N GLY A 42 -3.18 0.69 9.31
CA GLY A 42 -3.94 -0.48 8.92
C GLY A 42 -3.53 -0.99 7.55
N THR A 43 -3.51 -2.30 7.38
CA THR A 43 -3.20 -2.93 6.10
C THR A 43 -4.33 -3.86 5.71
N ALA A 44 -4.46 -4.09 4.40
CA ALA A 44 -5.46 -5.02 3.88
C ALA A 44 -4.99 -5.51 2.53
N ARG A 45 -5.47 -6.69 2.13
CA ARG A 45 -5.18 -7.20 0.80
C ARG A 45 -6.14 -6.56 -0.19
N VAL A 46 -5.57 -5.96 -1.22
CA VAL A 46 -6.34 -5.18 -2.21
C VAL A 46 -5.82 -5.49 -3.61
N GLU A 47 -6.57 -5.04 -4.62
CA GLU A 47 -6.11 -5.15 -6.00
C GLU A 47 -4.96 -4.17 -6.25
N PRO A 48 -4.07 -4.46 -7.22
CA PRO A 48 -2.89 -3.62 -7.46
C PRO A 48 -3.21 -2.17 -7.83
N ASP A 49 -4.38 -1.90 -8.38
CA ASP A 49 -4.81 -0.55 -8.73
C ASP A 49 -5.77 0.06 -7.71
N CYS A 50 -5.87 -0.53 -6.53
CA CYS A 50 -6.82 -0.08 -5.51
C CYS A 50 -6.46 1.30 -4.98
N ARG A 51 -7.45 2.20 -4.96
CA ARG A 51 -7.30 3.56 -4.45
C ARG A 51 -8.19 3.85 -3.25
N ASN A 52 -9.11 2.96 -2.93
CA ASN A 52 -10.11 3.20 -1.90
C ASN A 52 -10.48 1.93 -1.15
N GLY A 53 -9.48 1.12 -0.82
CA GLY A 53 -9.69 -0.09 -0.03
C GLY A 53 -10.19 0.26 1.37
N TYR A 54 -11.00 -0.62 1.94
CA TYR A 54 -11.57 -0.39 3.25
C TYR A 54 -10.55 -0.69 4.36
N CYS A 55 -10.35 0.26 5.27
CA CYS A 55 -9.51 0.08 6.44
C CYS A 55 -10.38 -0.26 7.65
N GLU A 56 -10.20 -1.45 8.20
CA GLU A 56 -10.98 -1.90 9.33
C GLU A 56 -10.62 -1.17 10.63
N LEU A 57 -9.42 -0.61 10.71
CA LEU A 57 -8.97 0.08 11.92
C LEU A 57 -9.62 1.45 12.06
N CYS A 58 -9.65 2.24 10.99
CA CYS A 58 -10.26 3.56 11.04
C CYS A 58 -11.63 3.61 10.38
N LYS A 59 -12.07 2.51 9.79
CA LYS A 59 -13.39 2.35 9.15
C LYS A 59 -13.62 3.35 8.03
N ARG A 60 -12.59 3.60 7.23
CA ARG A 60 -12.66 4.48 6.08
C ARG A 60 -12.09 3.77 4.86
N HIS A 61 -12.42 4.29 3.67
CA HIS A 61 -11.89 3.77 2.42
C HIS A 61 -10.59 4.49 2.07
N THR A 62 -9.54 4.20 2.82
CA THR A 62 -8.25 4.89 2.75
C THR A 62 -7.08 3.96 2.48
N ILE A 63 -7.32 2.71 2.13
CA ILE A 63 -6.25 1.77 1.79
C ILE A 63 -5.87 1.94 0.32
N LEU A 64 -4.59 2.19 0.06
CA LEU A 64 -4.05 2.30 -1.29
C LEU A 64 -3.05 1.19 -1.54
N SER A 65 -2.97 0.74 -2.80
CA SER A 65 -1.97 -0.25 -3.18
C SER A 65 -0.59 0.41 -3.28
N PRO A 66 0.49 -0.39 -3.19
CA PRO A 66 1.85 0.16 -3.35
C PRO A 66 2.06 0.86 -4.69
N LEU A 67 1.48 0.35 -5.77
CA LEU A 67 1.63 0.95 -7.10
C LEU A 67 1.00 2.34 -7.16
N VAL A 68 -0.14 2.52 -6.50
CA VAL A 68 -0.81 3.82 -6.43
C VAL A 68 0.02 4.78 -5.57
N LEU A 69 0.54 4.31 -4.44
CA LEU A 69 1.37 5.13 -3.55
C LEU A 69 2.67 5.59 -4.22
N ALA A 70 3.21 4.75 -5.10
CA ALA A 70 4.44 5.08 -5.82
C ALA A 70 4.19 5.99 -7.02
N GLY A 71 2.93 6.24 -7.36
CA GLY A 71 2.59 7.07 -8.52
C GLY A 71 2.76 6.36 -9.85
N ILE A 72 2.83 5.03 -9.86
CA ILE A 72 3.00 4.25 -11.08
C ILE A 72 1.68 4.16 -11.85
N ILE A 73 0.59 4.09 -11.14
CA ILE A 73 -0.75 4.07 -11.76
C ILE A 73 -1.75 4.98 -11.03
#